data_32880d4e79e12fcc9cda9a2067163df7
#
_entry.id   32880d4e79e12fcc9cda9a2067163df7
#
_cell.length_a   1.000
_cell.length_b   1.000
_cell.length_c   1.000
_cell.angle_alpha   90.00
_cell.angle_beta   90.00
_cell.angle_gamma   90.00
#
_symmetry.space_group_name_H-M   'P 1'
#
loop_
_entity.id
_entity.type
_entity.pdbx_description
1 polymer ?
#
loop_
_entity_poly.entity_id
_entity_poly.type
_entity_poly.pdbx_seq_one_letter_code
_entity_poly.pdbx_strand_id
1 'polypeptide(L)'
;AQGQVSEARRSFAKALQLAPADPDVNYNAGIAAMAENDLVQAEQYLGRAAGTKGDLKAAMGTLYTMKGDYTAAKTAYGSEATNNAAVQQILNEDYAAARQTLARVAKPNATTAYLAAVVAARTNDRDAVYSNLKVAVQRNAQMKAKAQNDIEFAKYQADEQFQAIVK
;
A
#
# COMPACT_ATOMS: atom_id res chain seq x y z
N ALA A 1 -15.83 -4.34 15.61
CA ALA A 1 -14.79 -3.52 14.93
C ALA A 1 -14.61 -2.13 15.57
N GLN A 2 -15.68 -1.36 15.81
CA GLN A 2 -15.58 0.01 16.37
C GLN A 2 -15.04 0.02 17.82
N GLY A 3 -15.35 -0.98 18.64
CA GLY A 3 -14.86 -1.08 20.03
C GLY A 3 -13.34 -1.25 20.14
N GLN A 4 -12.75 -2.03 19.25
CA GLN A 4 -11.30 -2.28 19.23
C GLN A 4 -10.49 -1.03 18.82
N VAL A 5 -11.01 -0.20 17.92
CA VAL A 5 -10.37 1.06 17.49
C VAL A 5 -10.35 2.06 18.64
N SER A 6 -11.45 2.19 19.39
CA SER A 6 -11.53 3.10 20.54
C SER A 6 -10.62 2.68 21.69
N GLU A 7 -10.41 1.39 21.91
CA GLU A 7 -9.53 0.85 22.94
C GLU A 7 -8.05 1.05 22.57
N ALA A 8 -7.69 0.81 21.31
CA ALA A 8 -6.36 1.10 20.79
C ALA A 8 -6.02 2.59 20.94
N ARG A 9 -6.94 3.48 20.61
CA ARG A 9 -6.77 4.93 20.76
C ARG A 9 -6.51 5.35 22.20
N ARG A 10 -7.27 4.81 23.17
CA ARG A 10 -7.05 5.08 24.59
C ARG A 10 -5.67 4.60 25.04
N SER A 11 -5.25 3.44 24.60
CA SER A 11 -3.95 2.87 24.91
C SER A 11 -2.80 3.71 24.37
N PHE A 12 -2.90 4.18 23.11
CA PHE A 12 -1.92 5.09 22.51
C PHE A 12 -1.90 6.46 23.20
N ALA A 13 -3.06 7.04 23.54
CA ALA A 13 -3.13 8.30 24.28
C ALA A 13 -2.43 8.19 25.62
N LYS A 14 -2.65 7.08 26.36
CA LYS A 14 -1.97 6.81 27.64
C LYS A 14 -0.46 6.62 27.46
N ALA A 15 -0.04 5.90 26.41
CA ALA A 15 1.38 5.70 26.10
C ALA A 15 2.07 7.04 25.80
N LEU A 16 1.44 7.91 25.01
CA LEU A 16 1.94 9.26 24.71
C LEU A 16 2.03 10.16 25.93
N GLN A 17 1.11 10.02 26.91
CA GLN A 17 1.20 10.74 28.19
C GLN A 17 2.40 10.29 29.04
N LEU A 18 2.70 8.98 29.02
CA LEU A 18 3.79 8.40 29.81
C LEU A 18 5.16 8.58 29.16
N ALA A 19 5.21 8.53 27.83
CA ALA A 19 6.45 8.59 27.06
C ALA A 19 6.28 9.44 25.77
N PRO A 20 6.09 10.76 25.89
CA PRO A 20 5.75 11.62 24.74
C PRO A 20 6.88 11.75 23.71
N ALA A 21 8.11 11.49 24.10
CA ALA A 21 9.29 11.54 23.23
C ALA A 21 9.78 10.16 22.77
N ASP A 22 9.11 9.06 23.15
CA ASP A 22 9.51 7.73 22.73
C ASP A 22 9.22 7.52 21.24
N PRO A 23 10.24 7.16 20.42
CA PRO A 23 10.08 7.00 18.98
C PRO A 23 9.09 5.90 18.58
N ASP A 24 9.07 4.78 19.29
CA ASP A 24 8.17 3.66 18.98
C ASP A 24 6.72 4.00 19.35
N VAL A 25 6.50 4.73 20.44
CA VAL A 25 5.17 5.24 20.82
C VAL A 25 4.66 6.21 19.78
N ASN A 26 5.49 7.16 19.32
CA ASN A 26 5.13 8.11 18.29
C ASN A 26 4.89 7.43 16.94
N TYR A 27 5.72 6.44 16.57
CA TYR A 27 5.49 5.64 15.35
C TYR A 27 4.12 4.96 15.35
N ASN A 28 3.79 4.24 16.42
CA ASN A 28 2.53 3.52 16.55
C ASN A 28 1.31 4.47 16.58
N ALA A 29 1.44 5.62 17.25
CA ALA A 29 0.42 6.65 17.24
C ALA A 29 0.20 7.24 15.85
N GLY A 30 1.26 7.43 15.07
CA GLY A 30 1.19 7.88 13.69
C GLY A 30 0.48 6.88 12.78
N ILE A 31 0.79 5.58 12.91
CA ILE A 31 0.10 4.50 12.18
C ILE A 31 -1.40 4.47 12.52
N ALA A 32 -1.74 4.61 13.81
CA ALA A 32 -3.14 4.65 14.23
C ALA A 32 -3.88 5.87 13.66
N ALA A 33 -3.26 7.05 13.67
CA ALA A 33 -3.83 8.26 13.09
C ALA A 33 -4.05 8.13 11.57
N MET A 34 -3.13 7.49 10.83
CA MET A 34 -3.35 7.18 9.40
C MET A 34 -4.56 6.25 9.21
N ALA A 35 -4.73 5.24 10.03
CA ALA A 35 -5.87 4.32 9.95
C ALA A 35 -7.22 5.04 10.21
N GLU A 36 -7.20 6.11 11.00
CA GLU A 36 -8.35 6.99 11.25
C GLU A 36 -8.50 8.13 10.21
N ASN A 37 -7.61 8.17 9.20
CA ASN A 37 -7.51 9.23 8.21
C ASN A 37 -7.21 10.62 8.79
N ASP A 38 -6.66 10.70 10.02
CA ASP A 38 -6.16 11.94 10.61
C ASP A 38 -4.71 12.17 10.17
N LEU A 39 -4.55 12.62 8.92
CA LEU A 39 -3.25 12.75 8.27
C LEU A 39 -2.39 13.87 8.88
N VAL A 40 -3.02 14.84 9.55
CA VAL A 40 -2.31 15.94 10.24
C VAL A 40 -1.64 15.41 11.51
N GLN A 41 -2.36 14.70 12.35
CA GLN A 41 -1.79 14.09 13.55
C GLN A 41 -0.78 12.99 13.20
N ALA A 42 -1.05 12.20 12.13
CA ALA A 42 -0.13 11.19 11.65
C ALA A 42 1.24 11.78 11.31
N GLU A 43 1.27 12.93 10.60
CA GLU A 43 2.51 13.62 10.25
C GLU A 43 3.27 14.12 11.48
N GLN A 44 2.55 14.67 12.46
CA GLN A 44 3.16 15.14 13.71
C GLN A 44 3.81 14.02 14.50
N TYR A 45 3.12 12.88 14.64
CA TYR A 45 3.63 11.73 15.36
C TYR A 45 4.79 11.06 14.63
N LEU A 46 4.63 10.77 13.34
CA LEU A 46 5.72 10.17 12.55
C LEU A 46 6.95 11.07 12.46
N GLY A 47 6.77 12.39 12.44
CA GLY A 47 7.86 13.35 12.52
C GLY A 47 8.69 13.27 13.82
N ARG A 48 8.11 12.76 14.90
CA ARG A 48 8.78 12.53 16.19
C ARG A 48 9.31 11.09 16.36
N ALA A 49 9.05 10.22 15.39
CA ALA A 49 9.38 8.80 15.47
C ALA A 49 10.81 8.47 14.99
N ALA A 50 11.69 9.46 14.83
CA ALA A 50 13.07 9.23 14.43
C ALA A 50 13.79 8.31 15.44
N GLY A 51 14.36 7.20 14.96
CA GLY A 51 14.97 6.17 15.81
C GLY A 51 14.04 5.03 16.21
N THR A 52 12.77 5.03 15.77
CA THR A 52 11.87 3.88 15.97
C THR A 52 12.43 2.59 15.37
N LYS A 53 12.05 1.45 15.93
CA LYS A 53 12.29 0.11 15.35
C LYS A 53 11.35 -0.19 14.17
N GLY A 54 10.29 0.59 13.99
CA GLY A 54 9.37 0.48 12.87
C GLY A 54 9.96 1.01 11.56
N ASP A 55 9.33 0.68 10.47
CA ASP A 55 9.69 1.18 9.13
C ASP A 55 9.16 2.60 8.91
N LEU A 56 9.86 3.58 9.44
CA LEU A 56 9.47 4.99 9.35
C LEU A 56 9.41 5.50 7.90
N LYS A 57 10.31 5.03 7.04
CA LYS A 57 10.32 5.44 5.63
C LYS A 57 9.06 4.97 4.91
N ALA A 58 8.69 3.71 5.09
CA ALA A 58 7.47 3.17 4.51
C ALA A 58 6.22 3.88 5.07
N ALA A 59 6.19 4.17 6.39
CA ALA A 59 5.09 4.90 7.01
C ALA A 59 4.95 6.32 6.46
N MET A 60 6.03 7.08 6.37
CA MET A 60 6.04 8.43 5.80
C MET A 60 5.64 8.42 4.32
N GLY A 61 6.16 7.48 3.53
CA GLY A 61 5.79 7.33 2.14
C GLY A 61 4.30 7.04 1.97
N THR A 62 3.73 6.17 2.81
CA THR A 62 2.29 5.87 2.83
C THR A 62 1.48 7.11 3.21
N LEU A 63 1.90 7.84 4.24
CA LEU A 63 1.25 9.09 4.67
C LEU A 63 1.19 10.11 3.54
N TYR A 64 2.31 10.38 2.87
CA TYR A 64 2.34 11.33 1.77
C TYR A 64 1.53 10.85 0.55
N THR A 65 1.51 9.54 0.29
CA THR A 65 0.61 8.97 -0.73
C THR A 65 -0.87 9.25 -0.39
N MET A 66 -1.28 9.05 0.87
CA MET A 66 -2.64 9.35 1.34
C MET A 66 -2.98 10.85 1.25
N LYS A 67 -1.98 11.73 1.46
CA LYS A 67 -2.12 13.19 1.29
C LYS A 67 -2.16 13.63 -0.18
N GLY A 68 -1.87 12.75 -1.14
CA GLY A 68 -1.74 13.09 -2.56
C GLY A 68 -0.41 13.78 -2.91
N ASP A 69 0.53 13.88 -1.97
CA ASP A 69 1.87 14.42 -2.22
C ASP A 69 2.81 13.32 -2.71
N TYR A 70 2.69 12.99 -3.99
CA TYR A 70 3.45 11.90 -4.60
C TYR A 70 4.96 12.19 -4.70
N THR A 71 5.35 13.47 -4.70
CA THR A 71 6.76 13.87 -4.70
C THR A 71 7.40 13.58 -3.34
N ALA A 72 6.76 14.00 -2.26
CA ALA A 72 7.21 13.69 -0.92
C ALA A 72 7.17 12.18 -0.65
N ALA A 73 6.13 11.47 -1.13
CA ALA A 73 6.02 10.02 -1.02
C ALA A 73 7.20 9.30 -1.69
N LYS A 74 7.55 9.69 -2.93
CA LYS A 74 8.72 9.15 -3.65
C LYS A 74 10.01 9.37 -2.88
N THR A 75 10.19 10.56 -2.32
CA THR A 75 11.37 10.90 -1.51
C THR A 75 11.43 10.05 -0.24
N ALA A 76 10.32 9.87 0.46
CA ALA A 76 10.24 9.09 1.69
C ALA A 76 10.50 7.59 1.46
N TYR A 77 9.92 6.99 0.42
CA TYR A 77 10.21 5.60 0.04
C TYR A 77 11.66 5.41 -0.43
N GLY A 78 12.26 6.44 -1.02
CA GLY A 78 13.60 6.37 -1.58
C GLY A 78 13.69 5.32 -2.69
N SER A 79 14.74 4.47 -2.63
CA SER A 79 14.95 3.37 -3.60
C SER A 79 14.38 2.03 -3.15
N GLU A 80 13.60 1.98 -2.07
CA GLU A 80 13.07 0.73 -1.55
C GLU A 80 12.01 0.12 -2.48
N ALA A 81 12.21 -1.15 -2.80
CA ALA A 81 11.28 -1.89 -3.64
C ALA A 81 10.18 -2.54 -2.78
N THR A 82 9.10 -1.80 -2.56
CA THR A 82 7.93 -2.26 -1.80
C THR A 82 6.65 -2.13 -2.60
N ASN A 83 5.61 -2.86 -2.21
CA ASN A 83 4.28 -2.71 -2.83
C ASN A 83 3.73 -1.28 -2.66
N ASN A 84 3.99 -0.63 -1.52
CA ASN A 84 3.52 0.74 -1.27
C ASN A 84 4.22 1.76 -2.19
N ALA A 85 5.54 1.61 -2.40
CA ALA A 85 6.26 2.43 -3.37
C ALA A 85 5.72 2.25 -4.79
N ALA A 86 5.39 1.01 -5.18
CA ALA A 86 4.77 0.73 -6.47
C ALA A 86 3.37 1.35 -6.60
N VAL A 87 2.54 1.29 -5.56
CA VAL A 87 1.22 1.96 -5.54
C VAL A 87 1.37 3.46 -5.77
N GLN A 88 2.30 4.12 -5.07
CA GLN A 88 2.58 5.54 -5.26
C GLN A 88 2.97 5.85 -6.71
N GLN A 89 3.84 5.02 -7.32
CA GLN A 89 4.26 5.18 -8.71
C GLN A 89 3.10 4.97 -9.69
N ILE A 90 2.20 4.01 -9.43
CA ILE A 90 0.98 3.79 -10.22
C ILE A 90 0.05 5.01 -10.15
N LEU A 91 -0.17 5.57 -8.96
CA LEU A 91 -1.00 6.75 -8.75
C LEU A 91 -0.42 8.00 -9.43
N ASN A 92 0.91 8.07 -9.55
CA ASN A 92 1.62 9.12 -10.28
C ASN A 92 1.82 8.80 -11.78
N GLU A 93 1.17 7.74 -12.29
CA GLU A 93 1.25 7.28 -13.67
C GLU A 93 2.67 6.90 -14.15
N ASP A 94 3.63 6.73 -13.24
CA ASP A 94 4.99 6.26 -13.55
C ASP A 94 5.01 4.72 -13.61
N TYR A 95 4.33 4.17 -14.62
CA TYR A 95 4.17 2.72 -14.78
C TYR A 95 5.50 1.99 -15.03
N ALA A 96 6.47 2.68 -15.65
CA ALA A 96 7.80 2.12 -15.87
C ALA A 96 8.54 1.90 -14.54
N ALA A 97 8.54 2.90 -13.66
CA ALA A 97 9.11 2.78 -12.32
C ALA A 97 8.35 1.76 -11.47
N ALA A 98 7.01 1.73 -11.53
CA ALA A 98 6.20 0.76 -10.82
C ALA A 98 6.55 -0.69 -11.21
N ARG A 99 6.70 -0.97 -12.51
CA ARG A 99 7.13 -2.27 -13.03
C ARG A 99 8.50 -2.69 -12.48
N GLN A 100 9.47 -1.78 -12.51
CA GLN A 100 10.81 -2.03 -11.99
C GLN A 100 10.79 -2.27 -10.47
N THR A 101 10.03 -1.47 -9.73
CA THR A 101 9.87 -1.62 -8.28
C THR A 101 9.27 -2.97 -7.93
N LEU A 102 8.16 -3.37 -8.57
CA LEU A 102 7.50 -4.66 -8.32
C LEU A 102 8.40 -5.86 -8.64
N ALA A 103 9.22 -5.77 -9.69
CA ALA A 103 10.17 -6.82 -10.05
C ALA A 103 11.29 -7.00 -9.00
N ARG A 104 11.58 -5.97 -8.20
CA ARG A 104 12.65 -5.96 -7.18
C ARG A 104 12.14 -6.21 -5.76
N VAL A 105 10.84 -6.38 -5.54
CA VAL A 105 10.30 -6.68 -4.21
C VAL A 105 10.91 -7.97 -3.68
N ALA A 106 11.59 -7.90 -2.55
CA ALA A 106 12.38 -9.02 -2.01
C ALA A 106 11.53 -10.24 -1.62
N LYS A 107 10.29 -10.01 -1.16
CA LYS A 107 9.33 -11.06 -0.79
C LYS A 107 7.99 -10.81 -1.52
N PRO A 108 7.93 -11.14 -2.82
CA PRO A 108 6.72 -10.88 -3.60
C PRO A 108 5.57 -11.78 -3.13
N ASN A 109 4.41 -11.18 -2.94
CA ASN A 109 3.18 -11.83 -2.48
C ASN A 109 2.03 -11.68 -3.50
N ALA A 110 0.82 -12.08 -3.12
CA ALA A 110 -0.36 -11.92 -3.98
C ALA A 110 -0.61 -10.46 -4.38
N THR A 111 -0.38 -9.50 -3.45
CA THR A 111 -0.52 -8.07 -3.73
C THR A 111 0.51 -7.60 -4.76
N THR A 112 1.75 -8.07 -4.69
CA THR A 112 2.80 -7.75 -5.66
C THR A 112 2.38 -8.15 -7.08
N ALA A 113 1.89 -9.38 -7.24
CA ALA A 113 1.41 -9.88 -8.53
C ALA A 113 0.14 -9.12 -8.99
N TYR A 114 -0.77 -8.80 -8.08
CA TYR A 114 -1.96 -8.03 -8.39
C TYR A 114 -1.61 -6.62 -8.90
N LEU A 115 -0.71 -5.91 -8.25
CA LEU A 115 -0.22 -4.60 -8.69
C LEU A 115 0.49 -4.67 -10.03
N ALA A 116 1.24 -5.75 -10.30
CA ALA A 116 1.84 -5.97 -11.63
C ALA A 116 0.77 -6.15 -12.72
N ALA A 117 -0.36 -6.81 -12.39
CA ALA A 117 -1.50 -6.90 -13.31
C ALA A 117 -2.17 -5.54 -13.55
N VAL A 118 -2.29 -4.69 -12.51
CA VAL A 118 -2.79 -3.31 -12.64
C VAL A 118 -1.89 -2.49 -13.56
N VAL A 119 -0.57 -2.54 -13.36
CA VAL A 119 0.40 -1.86 -14.25
C VAL A 119 0.25 -2.35 -15.69
N ALA A 120 0.12 -3.66 -15.89
CA ALA A 120 -0.10 -4.26 -17.21
C ALA A 120 -1.42 -3.76 -17.85
N ALA A 121 -2.50 -3.66 -17.07
CA ALA A 121 -3.79 -3.14 -17.55
C ALA A 121 -3.70 -1.66 -17.99
N ARG A 122 -3.00 -0.84 -17.22
CA ARG A 122 -2.75 0.58 -17.52
C ARG A 122 -1.85 0.78 -18.74
N THR A 123 -0.96 -0.17 -19.02
CA THR A 123 -0.06 -0.15 -20.19
C THR A 123 -0.57 -0.99 -21.37
N ASN A 124 -1.81 -1.49 -21.32
CA ASN A 124 -2.44 -2.31 -22.35
C ASN A 124 -1.71 -3.62 -22.70
N ASP A 125 -0.96 -4.18 -21.76
CA ASP A 125 -0.26 -5.46 -21.89
C ASP A 125 -1.17 -6.60 -21.41
N ARG A 126 -2.02 -7.11 -22.34
CA ARG A 126 -3.06 -8.11 -22.05
C ARG A 126 -2.49 -9.41 -21.49
N ASP A 127 -1.41 -9.89 -22.06
CA ASP A 127 -0.81 -11.17 -21.64
C ASP A 127 -0.21 -11.07 -20.23
N ALA A 128 0.41 -9.94 -19.92
CA ALA A 128 0.89 -9.65 -18.59
C ALA A 128 -0.25 -9.47 -17.56
N VAL A 129 -1.42 -8.94 -17.96
CA VAL A 129 -2.60 -8.90 -17.08
C VAL A 129 -2.96 -10.31 -16.64
N TYR A 130 -3.16 -11.24 -17.57
CA TYR A 130 -3.61 -12.59 -17.26
C TYR A 130 -2.56 -13.40 -16.50
N SER A 131 -1.30 -13.31 -16.90
CA SER A 131 -0.22 -14.04 -16.21
C SER A 131 -0.08 -13.59 -14.76
N ASN A 132 -0.09 -12.29 -14.51
CA ASN A 132 0.04 -11.75 -13.16
C ASN A 132 -1.22 -11.99 -12.31
N LEU A 133 -2.44 -11.90 -12.88
CA LEU A 133 -3.67 -12.25 -12.15
C LEU A 133 -3.70 -13.74 -11.76
N LYS A 134 -3.28 -14.64 -12.63
CA LYS A 134 -3.14 -16.07 -12.28
C LYS A 134 -2.25 -16.27 -11.05
N VAL A 135 -1.08 -15.62 -11.04
CA VAL A 135 -0.16 -15.67 -9.89
C VAL A 135 -0.79 -15.09 -8.64
N ALA A 136 -1.48 -13.94 -8.74
CA ALA A 136 -2.14 -13.31 -7.61
C ALA A 136 -3.21 -14.22 -6.99
N VAL A 137 -4.08 -14.81 -7.82
CA VAL A 137 -5.15 -15.73 -7.39
C VAL A 137 -4.60 -17.03 -6.81
N GLN A 138 -3.54 -17.61 -7.41
CA GLN A 138 -2.88 -18.80 -6.87
C GLN A 138 -2.31 -18.58 -5.47
N ARG A 139 -1.77 -17.37 -5.20
CA ARG A 139 -1.22 -17.02 -3.89
C ARG A 139 -2.29 -16.61 -2.87
N ASN A 140 -3.40 -16.06 -3.33
CA ASN A 140 -4.54 -15.69 -2.49
C ASN A 140 -5.84 -15.68 -3.30
N ALA A 141 -6.71 -16.65 -3.02
CA ALA A 141 -8.00 -16.81 -3.72
C ALA A 141 -8.93 -15.58 -3.61
N GLN A 142 -8.79 -14.76 -2.56
CA GLN A 142 -9.58 -13.53 -2.42
C GLN A 142 -9.30 -12.51 -3.54
N MET A 143 -8.18 -12.63 -4.24
CA MET A 143 -7.85 -11.79 -5.40
C MET A 143 -8.82 -11.99 -6.57
N LYS A 144 -9.57 -13.12 -6.64
CA LYS A 144 -10.65 -13.33 -7.61
C LYS A 144 -11.72 -12.24 -7.47
N ALA A 145 -12.36 -12.19 -6.30
CA ALA A 145 -13.42 -11.23 -6.02
C ALA A 145 -12.92 -9.78 -6.14
N LYS A 146 -11.67 -9.52 -5.74
CA LYS A 146 -11.06 -8.20 -5.90
C LYS A 146 -10.96 -7.83 -7.39
N ALA A 147 -10.43 -8.71 -8.24
CA ALA A 147 -10.25 -8.44 -9.66
C ALA A 147 -11.60 -8.29 -10.40
N GLN A 148 -12.62 -9.06 -10.02
CA GLN A 148 -13.96 -8.94 -10.60
C GLN A 148 -14.60 -7.57 -10.39
N ASN A 149 -14.30 -6.90 -9.26
CA ASN A 149 -14.90 -5.63 -8.87
C ASN A 149 -13.96 -4.43 -9.08
N ASP A 150 -12.74 -4.65 -9.61
CA ASP A 150 -11.77 -3.58 -9.79
C ASP A 150 -11.95 -2.93 -11.17
N ILE A 151 -12.12 -1.59 -11.17
CA ILE A 151 -12.27 -0.79 -12.39
C ILE A 151 -11.05 -0.92 -13.32
N GLU A 152 -9.88 -1.23 -12.79
CA GLU A 152 -8.66 -1.42 -13.58
C GLU A 152 -8.80 -2.54 -14.61
N PHE A 153 -9.66 -3.51 -14.34
CA PHE A 153 -9.92 -4.65 -15.23
C PHE A 153 -11.25 -4.57 -15.96
N ALA A 154 -11.96 -3.43 -15.93
CA ALA A 154 -13.29 -3.29 -16.55
C ALA A 154 -13.30 -3.72 -18.03
N LYS A 155 -12.27 -3.36 -18.80
CA LYS A 155 -12.17 -3.71 -20.22
C LYS A 155 -11.93 -5.21 -20.50
N TYR A 156 -11.56 -5.99 -19.49
CA TYR A 156 -11.31 -7.43 -19.60
C TYR A 156 -12.49 -8.28 -19.11
N GLN A 157 -13.53 -7.67 -18.51
CA GLN A 157 -14.65 -8.39 -17.88
C GLN A 157 -15.42 -9.32 -18.83
N ALA A 158 -15.51 -8.96 -20.13
CA ALA A 158 -16.17 -9.78 -21.13
C ALA A 158 -15.26 -10.86 -21.74
N ASP A 159 -14.00 -10.93 -21.33
CA ASP A 159 -13.01 -11.81 -21.89
C ASP A 159 -13.05 -13.18 -21.22
N GLU A 160 -13.18 -14.25 -22.02
CA GLU A 160 -13.23 -15.63 -21.51
C GLU A 160 -11.99 -16.01 -20.70
N GLN A 161 -10.80 -15.54 -21.12
CA GLN A 161 -9.55 -15.83 -20.43
C GLN A 161 -9.49 -15.13 -19.06
N PHE A 162 -9.99 -13.90 -18.97
CA PHE A 162 -10.14 -13.21 -17.69
C PHE A 162 -11.12 -13.94 -16.79
N GLN A 163 -12.30 -14.29 -17.33
CA GLN A 163 -13.35 -15.01 -16.57
C GLN A 163 -12.85 -16.37 -16.05
N ALA A 164 -12.03 -17.08 -16.81
CA ALA A 164 -11.42 -18.35 -16.36
C ALA A 164 -10.45 -18.18 -15.17
N ILE A 165 -9.89 -16.99 -14.98
CA ILE A 165 -8.97 -16.70 -13.87
C ILE A 165 -9.75 -16.32 -12.60
N VAL A 166 -10.85 -15.56 -12.75
CA VAL A 166 -11.55 -14.93 -11.63
C VAL A 166 -12.83 -15.66 -11.17
N LYS A 167 -13.31 -16.62 -11.91
CA LYS A 167 -14.37 -17.57 -11.49
C LYS A 167 -13.77 -18.71 -10.67
#